data_080fb9c874723333bfe2f8916d7e9f39
#
_entry.id   080fb9c874723333bfe2f8916d7e9f39
#
_cell.length_a   1.000
_cell.length_b   1.000
_cell.length_c   1.000
_cell.angle_alpha   90.00
_cell.angle_beta   90.00
_cell.angle_gamma   90.00
#
_symmetry.space_group_name_H-M   'P 1'
#
loop_
_entity.id
_entity.type
_entity.pdbx_description
1 polymer ?
#
loop_
_entity_poly.entity_id
_entity_poly.type
_entity_poly.pdbx_seq_one_letter_code
_entity_poly.pdbx_strand_id
1 'polypeptide(L)'
;MRTEDRILALLEESKGKAVSGERLAELLGISRAAVWKHIKALKEKGYEISSVSNRGYELVNGIDVFSTKSVMDCLYDKKNGYKGKIRIEAEVRDEVTSTNALLKDMAAKGALEGRVLIAKRQTEGRGRLGRNFFSPKNGIYLSILLRPDMDFREAMLLTTIAAVAVVEAVREVTGRDTGIKWVNDVYLEGRKICGILTEAATDVENGRLSYAVVGIGVNITKPSEDAFPDELKDIAGFVYDDEEPPKGVMSRLSAAIVKNYFKYYEKLPEHRFMESYKKYQILINKDIFVITPEGKKKARAYGVDDEARLLVEYEEGGKEALFTGEVSVREAGDERKNMPKFKKTKSMIMLFLCIGVLALFTGCKPEDGKLANNINSLVEKVKDKGYVFIADDTEFVIGEDPTDSINKLDAKSDTFEAPSCAMQGEDKVYTYSGFTLTVHAESKKGPYKLMSILLTDDSVQTAEGIYIGKSRKDVEEVYGTKKKKLSEYVYKKGVMELSFIFAKDKVVSIEYREKGE
;
A
#
# COMPACT_ATOMS: atom_id res chain seq x y z
N MET A 1 24.62 -7.52 -6.09
CA MET A 1 24.10 -8.60 -6.96
C MET A 1 24.60 -9.94 -6.43
N ARG A 2 23.70 -10.89 -6.17
CA ARG A 2 24.04 -12.22 -5.61
C ARG A 2 24.89 -13.01 -6.61
N THR A 3 25.70 -13.95 -6.11
CA THR A 3 26.58 -14.79 -6.95
C THR A 3 25.78 -15.58 -8.00
N GLU A 4 24.60 -16.08 -7.65
CA GLU A 4 23.69 -16.78 -8.57
C GLU A 4 23.25 -15.91 -9.74
N ASP A 5 22.87 -14.65 -9.47
CA ASP A 5 22.45 -13.69 -10.51
C ASP A 5 23.61 -13.39 -11.48
N ARG A 6 24.84 -13.32 -10.95
CA ARG A 6 26.06 -13.13 -11.78
C ARG A 6 26.35 -14.36 -12.64
N ILE A 7 26.14 -15.58 -12.10
CA ILE A 7 26.30 -16.81 -12.89
C ILE A 7 25.27 -16.83 -14.03
N LEU A 8 24.00 -16.55 -13.73
CA LEU A 8 22.97 -16.49 -14.77
C LEU A 8 23.31 -15.47 -15.85
N ALA A 9 23.73 -14.27 -15.47
CA ALA A 9 24.15 -13.24 -16.42
C ALA A 9 25.27 -13.72 -17.35
N LEU A 10 26.29 -14.39 -16.82
CA LEU A 10 27.40 -14.93 -17.65
C LEU A 10 26.95 -16.06 -18.57
N LEU A 11 26.03 -16.92 -18.13
CA LEU A 11 25.47 -17.98 -18.97
C LEU A 11 24.57 -17.42 -20.09
N GLU A 12 23.77 -16.38 -19.78
CA GLU A 12 22.96 -15.65 -20.77
C GLU A 12 23.85 -14.94 -21.83
N GLU A 13 24.92 -14.26 -21.40
CA GLU A 13 25.88 -13.61 -22.29
C GLU A 13 26.53 -14.57 -23.26
N SER A 14 26.68 -15.81 -22.87
CA SER A 14 27.25 -16.86 -23.73
C SER A 14 26.34 -17.27 -24.90
N LYS A 15 25.08 -16.78 -24.92
CA LYS A 15 24.09 -17.04 -26.00
C LYS A 15 23.92 -18.52 -26.33
N GLY A 16 23.80 -19.37 -25.35
CA GLY A 16 23.65 -20.82 -25.52
C GLY A 16 24.94 -21.56 -25.84
N LYS A 17 26.09 -20.97 -25.56
CA LYS A 17 27.38 -21.68 -25.59
C LYS A 17 27.77 -22.07 -24.16
N ALA A 18 28.30 -23.27 -23.99
CA ALA A 18 28.74 -23.74 -22.69
C ALA A 18 29.94 -22.91 -22.17
N VAL A 19 29.86 -22.49 -20.88
CA VAL A 19 30.92 -21.78 -20.16
C VAL A 19 31.55 -22.74 -19.15
N SER A 20 32.89 -22.88 -19.18
CA SER A 20 33.54 -23.80 -18.23
C SER A 20 33.40 -23.35 -16.79
N GLY A 21 33.29 -24.30 -15.88
CA GLY A 21 33.21 -24.00 -14.44
C GLY A 21 34.44 -23.28 -13.93
N GLU A 22 35.60 -23.44 -14.57
CA GLU A 22 36.82 -22.72 -14.28
C GLU A 22 36.73 -21.25 -14.70
N ARG A 23 36.21 -20.98 -15.89
CA ARG A 23 36.00 -19.63 -16.38
C ARG A 23 34.98 -18.85 -15.54
N LEU A 24 33.89 -19.53 -15.09
CA LEU A 24 32.93 -18.93 -14.14
C LEU A 24 33.60 -18.62 -12.78
N ALA A 25 34.43 -19.53 -12.29
CA ALA A 25 35.17 -19.35 -11.04
C ALA A 25 36.11 -18.11 -11.10
N GLU A 26 36.88 -17.98 -12.18
CA GLU A 26 37.76 -16.82 -12.43
C GLU A 26 36.97 -15.51 -12.46
N LEU A 27 35.94 -15.44 -13.32
CA LEU A 27 35.14 -14.21 -13.50
C LEU A 27 34.40 -13.75 -12.24
N LEU A 28 34.09 -14.70 -11.36
CA LEU A 28 33.35 -14.44 -10.14
C LEU A 28 34.24 -14.30 -8.89
N GLY A 29 35.51 -14.69 -8.98
CA GLY A 29 36.44 -14.71 -7.85
C GLY A 29 36.08 -15.76 -6.79
N ILE A 30 35.53 -16.92 -7.19
CA ILE A 30 35.09 -18.00 -6.29
C ILE A 30 35.70 -19.35 -6.71
N SER A 31 35.60 -20.36 -5.85
CA SER A 31 36.09 -21.72 -6.20
C SER A 31 35.16 -22.43 -7.19
N ARG A 32 35.71 -23.38 -7.98
CA ARG A 32 34.92 -24.26 -8.86
C ARG A 32 33.85 -25.05 -8.09
N ALA A 33 34.15 -25.47 -6.85
CA ALA A 33 33.18 -26.13 -5.98
C ALA A 33 32.00 -25.19 -5.61
N ALA A 34 32.28 -23.90 -5.37
CA ALA A 34 31.24 -22.91 -5.13
C ALA A 34 30.39 -22.68 -6.39
N VAL A 35 31.00 -22.61 -7.59
CA VAL A 35 30.26 -22.53 -8.87
C VAL A 35 29.30 -23.72 -8.97
N TRP A 36 29.78 -24.95 -8.76
CA TRP A 36 28.94 -26.15 -8.82
C TRP A 36 27.75 -26.09 -7.85
N LYS A 37 28.01 -25.64 -6.60
CA LYS A 37 26.96 -25.46 -5.58
C LYS A 37 25.88 -24.46 -6.03
N HIS A 38 26.27 -23.33 -6.58
CA HIS A 38 25.34 -22.33 -7.10
C HIS A 38 24.59 -22.80 -8.35
N ILE A 39 25.25 -23.50 -9.26
CA ILE A 39 24.59 -24.13 -10.43
C ILE A 39 23.56 -25.15 -9.97
N LYS A 40 23.87 -25.96 -8.96
CA LYS A 40 22.91 -26.92 -8.38
C LYS A 40 21.69 -26.19 -7.79
N ALA A 41 21.91 -25.13 -6.99
CA ALA A 41 20.84 -24.31 -6.44
C ALA A 41 19.98 -23.65 -7.54
N LEU A 42 20.59 -23.18 -8.62
CA LEU A 42 19.86 -22.63 -9.77
C LEU A 42 18.99 -23.69 -10.47
N LYS A 43 19.50 -24.93 -10.63
CA LYS A 43 18.70 -26.04 -11.17
C LYS A 43 17.52 -26.39 -10.25
N GLU A 44 17.72 -26.43 -8.93
CA GLU A 44 16.67 -26.64 -7.94
C GLU A 44 15.61 -25.53 -7.96
N LYS A 45 15.98 -24.32 -8.37
CA LYS A 45 15.08 -23.18 -8.58
C LYS A 45 14.37 -23.22 -9.95
N GLY A 46 14.56 -24.27 -10.74
CA GLY A 46 13.89 -24.47 -12.03
C GLY A 46 14.62 -23.93 -13.25
N TYR A 47 15.87 -23.44 -13.11
CA TYR A 47 16.67 -23.08 -14.29
C TYR A 47 17.19 -24.32 -15.00
N GLU A 48 16.88 -24.44 -16.29
CA GLU A 48 17.43 -25.53 -17.11
C GLU A 48 18.88 -25.20 -17.54
N ILE A 49 19.82 -25.60 -16.69
CA ILE A 49 21.23 -25.48 -16.98
C ILE A 49 21.74 -26.88 -17.32
N SER A 50 22.12 -27.08 -18.59
CA SER A 50 22.77 -28.31 -19.02
C SER A 50 24.23 -28.37 -18.55
N SER A 51 24.68 -29.58 -18.21
CA SER A 51 26.10 -29.82 -17.94
C SER A 51 26.67 -30.53 -19.18
N VAL A 52 27.41 -29.76 -19.99
CA VAL A 52 28.04 -30.29 -21.20
C VAL A 52 29.40 -30.87 -20.85
N SER A 53 29.59 -32.18 -21.08
CA SER A 53 30.84 -32.86 -20.74
C SER A 53 32.05 -32.17 -21.37
N ASN A 54 33.07 -31.88 -20.54
CA ASN A 54 34.30 -31.18 -20.91
C ASN A 54 34.16 -29.73 -21.47
N ARG A 55 32.91 -29.19 -21.48
CA ARG A 55 32.66 -27.81 -21.97
C ARG A 55 32.14 -26.90 -20.86
N GLY A 56 31.51 -27.46 -19.80
CA GLY A 56 31.01 -26.69 -18.69
C GLY A 56 29.48 -26.62 -18.61
N TYR A 57 28.95 -25.46 -18.32
CA TYR A 57 27.51 -25.22 -18.07
C TYR A 57 26.94 -24.34 -19.18
N GLU A 58 25.77 -24.69 -19.65
CA GLU A 58 25.04 -23.99 -20.70
C GLU A 58 23.61 -23.76 -20.23
N LEU A 59 23.14 -22.53 -20.32
CA LEU A 59 21.74 -22.24 -20.14
C LEU A 59 21.00 -22.66 -21.41
N VAL A 60 20.05 -23.60 -21.30
CA VAL A 60 19.36 -24.17 -22.46
C VAL A 60 18.59 -23.05 -23.19
N ASN A 61 18.85 -22.95 -24.51
CA ASN A 61 18.21 -21.92 -25.32
C ASN A 61 16.69 -22.01 -25.27
N GLY A 62 16.06 -20.90 -24.99
CA GLY A 62 14.62 -20.75 -25.06
C GLY A 62 13.88 -20.85 -23.74
N ILE A 63 14.56 -20.75 -22.58
CA ILE A 63 13.94 -20.62 -21.26
C ILE A 63 13.75 -19.15 -20.94
N ASP A 64 12.59 -18.83 -20.33
CA ASP A 64 12.34 -17.51 -19.77
C ASP A 64 13.13 -17.33 -18.46
N VAL A 65 14.33 -16.77 -18.58
CA VAL A 65 15.11 -16.42 -17.38
C VAL A 65 14.65 -15.06 -16.90
N PHE A 66 13.67 -15.05 -15.99
CA PHE A 66 13.25 -13.84 -15.31
C PHE A 66 14.32 -13.41 -14.29
N SER A 67 15.25 -12.56 -14.72
CA SER A 67 16.44 -12.14 -13.97
C SER A 67 16.65 -10.63 -14.05
N THR A 68 17.48 -10.11 -13.12
CA THR A 68 17.92 -8.70 -13.15
C THR A 68 18.49 -8.32 -14.52
N LYS A 69 19.36 -9.18 -15.08
CA LYS A 69 19.98 -8.92 -16.38
C LYS A 69 18.95 -8.86 -17.50
N SER A 70 18.05 -9.85 -17.60
CA SER A 70 17.06 -9.88 -18.68
C SER A 70 16.09 -8.70 -18.64
N VAL A 71 15.71 -8.26 -17.43
CA VAL A 71 14.89 -7.04 -17.26
C VAL A 71 15.66 -5.80 -17.70
N MET A 72 16.93 -5.66 -17.28
CA MET A 72 17.76 -4.51 -17.63
C MET A 72 18.08 -4.47 -19.13
N ASP A 73 18.33 -5.62 -19.76
CA ASP A 73 18.54 -5.72 -21.22
C ASP A 73 17.28 -5.29 -21.99
N CYS A 74 16.09 -5.69 -21.55
CA CYS A 74 14.82 -5.23 -22.13
C CYS A 74 14.58 -3.73 -21.85
N LEU A 75 14.89 -3.25 -20.64
CA LEU A 75 14.67 -1.86 -20.26
C LEU A 75 15.55 -0.88 -21.05
N TYR A 76 16.80 -1.26 -21.32
CA TYR A 76 17.77 -0.44 -22.07
C TYR A 76 18.01 -0.95 -23.49
N ASP A 77 17.02 -1.65 -24.07
CA ASP A 77 17.09 -2.06 -25.47
C ASP A 77 17.41 -0.88 -26.40
N LYS A 78 18.31 -1.08 -27.34
CA LYS A 78 18.82 0.00 -28.23
C LYS A 78 17.73 0.65 -29.08
N LYS A 79 16.73 -0.11 -29.49
CA LYS A 79 15.66 0.34 -30.38
C LYS A 79 14.49 0.94 -29.63
N ASN A 80 13.95 0.22 -28.63
CA ASN A 80 12.68 0.54 -27.97
C ASN A 80 12.81 0.74 -26.45
N GLY A 81 14.02 0.74 -25.91
CA GLY A 81 14.27 0.86 -24.47
C GLY A 81 14.04 2.26 -23.92
N TYR A 82 14.18 2.37 -22.61
CA TYR A 82 14.09 3.63 -21.89
C TYR A 82 15.24 4.58 -22.25
N LYS A 83 14.90 5.86 -22.47
CA LYS A 83 15.83 6.93 -22.87
C LYS A 83 15.67 8.20 -22.00
N GLY A 84 15.05 8.07 -20.85
CA GLY A 84 14.85 9.19 -19.93
C GLY A 84 16.09 9.58 -19.14
N LYS A 85 15.95 10.55 -18.26
CA LYS A 85 17.06 11.17 -17.49
C LYS A 85 17.35 10.45 -16.18
N ILE A 86 16.33 9.82 -15.57
CA ILE A 86 16.48 9.14 -14.29
C ILE A 86 17.24 7.84 -14.50
N ARG A 87 18.30 7.62 -13.73
CA ARG A 87 19.02 6.35 -13.75
C ARG A 87 18.20 5.28 -13.06
N ILE A 88 17.77 4.28 -13.82
CA ILE A 88 16.98 3.16 -13.29
C ILE A 88 17.90 2.00 -12.93
N GLU A 89 17.77 1.49 -11.72
CA GLU A 89 18.48 0.30 -11.23
C GLU A 89 17.45 -0.74 -10.77
N ALA A 90 17.15 -1.70 -11.65
CA ALA A 90 16.25 -2.79 -11.30
C ALA A 90 17.01 -3.97 -10.67
N GLU A 91 16.36 -4.64 -9.72
CA GLU A 91 16.83 -5.88 -9.10
C GLU A 91 15.69 -6.89 -9.05
N VAL A 92 15.92 -8.12 -9.52
CA VAL A 92 14.95 -9.23 -9.43
C VAL A 92 15.36 -10.18 -8.32
N ARG A 93 14.43 -10.48 -7.42
CA ARG A 93 14.58 -11.47 -6.33
C ARG A 93 13.59 -12.60 -6.48
N ASP A 94 13.98 -13.80 -6.05
CA ASP A 94 13.10 -14.97 -6.12
C ASP A 94 11.92 -14.83 -5.15
N GLU A 95 12.21 -14.39 -3.91
CA GLU A 95 11.21 -14.21 -2.84
C GLU A 95 11.61 -13.07 -1.92
N VAL A 96 10.64 -12.30 -1.47
CA VAL A 96 10.77 -11.25 -0.46
C VAL A 96 9.53 -11.25 0.45
N THR A 97 9.58 -10.55 1.58
CA THR A 97 8.38 -10.26 2.38
C THR A 97 7.44 -9.35 1.58
N SER A 98 7.88 -8.11 1.28
CA SER A 98 7.17 -7.14 0.45
C SER A 98 8.18 -6.25 -0.28
N THR A 99 7.99 -6.06 -1.58
CA THR A 99 8.83 -5.14 -2.37
C THR A 99 8.68 -3.69 -1.91
N ASN A 100 7.47 -3.27 -1.54
CA ASN A 100 7.22 -1.94 -0.97
C ASN A 100 7.95 -1.75 0.36
N ALA A 101 7.82 -2.69 1.30
CA ALA A 101 8.47 -2.58 2.61
C ALA A 101 9.99 -2.47 2.48
N LEU A 102 10.61 -3.29 1.63
CA LEU A 102 12.05 -3.25 1.40
C LEU A 102 12.51 -1.93 0.75
N LEU A 103 11.76 -1.39 -0.22
CA LEU A 103 12.12 -0.10 -0.81
C LEU A 103 11.87 1.07 0.14
N LYS A 104 10.87 1.01 1.02
CA LYS A 104 10.70 2.01 2.09
C LYS A 104 11.90 2.01 3.05
N ASP A 105 12.37 0.84 3.47
CA ASP A 105 13.58 0.73 4.29
C ASP A 105 14.82 1.30 3.57
N MET A 106 14.99 0.99 2.28
CA MET A 106 16.07 1.57 1.48
C MET A 106 15.93 3.10 1.35
N ALA A 107 14.70 3.61 1.16
CA ALA A 107 14.43 5.05 1.05
C ALA A 107 14.78 5.81 2.33
N ALA A 108 14.40 5.25 3.50
CA ALA A 108 14.74 5.79 4.81
C ALA A 108 16.26 5.82 5.06
N LYS A 109 17.01 4.89 4.46
CA LYS A 109 18.48 4.84 4.49
C LYS A 109 19.15 5.70 3.40
N GLY A 110 18.40 6.55 2.71
CA GLY A 110 18.92 7.51 1.74
C GLY A 110 19.10 6.96 0.32
N ALA A 111 18.47 5.83 -0.04
CA ALA A 111 18.51 5.35 -1.42
C ALA A 111 17.96 6.40 -2.39
N LEU A 112 18.60 6.53 -3.55
CA LEU A 112 18.18 7.47 -4.60
C LEU A 112 16.94 6.95 -5.34
N GLU A 113 16.19 7.86 -5.97
CA GLU A 113 15.10 7.50 -6.87
C GLU A 113 15.58 6.67 -8.07
N GLY A 114 14.64 5.98 -8.73
CA GLY A 114 14.97 5.09 -9.85
C GLY A 114 15.35 3.67 -9.42
N ARG A 115 15.36 3.38 -8.12
CA ARG A 115 15.46 2.00 -7.63
C ARG A 115 14.16 1.24 -7.92
N VAL A 116 14.29 0.07 -8.53
CA VAL A 116 13.18 -0.84 -8.85
C VAL A 116 13.48 -2.21 -8.24
N LEU A 117 12.64 -2.66 -7.35
CA LEU A 117 12.72 -3.99 -6.77
C LEU A 117 11.60 -4.87 -7.34
N ILE A 118 11.96 -6.02 -7.88
CA ILE A 118 11.02 -6.97 -8.49
C ILE A 118 11.14 -8.29 -7.74
N ALA A 119 10.03 -8.90 -7.37
CA ALA A 119 10.00 -10.23 -6.76
C ALA A 119 9.17 -11.20 -7.60
N LYS A 120 9.58 -12.48 -7.64
CA LYS A 120 8.80 -13.55 -8.25
C LYS A 120 7.70 -14.07 -7.31
N ARG A 121 7.85 -13.81 -5.99
CA ARG A 121 6.91 -14.14 -4.92
C ARG A 121 7.03 -13.16 -3.78
N GLN A 122 5.90 -12.84 -3.12
CA GLN A 122 5.90 -12.15 -1.84
C GLN A 122 5.21 -13.01 -0.78
N THR A 123 5.73 -13.00 0.46
CA THR A 123 5.12 -13.70 1.59
C THR A 123 4.13 -12.82 2.35
N GLU A 124 4.30 -11.49 2.25
CA GLU A 124 3.48 -10.48 2.93
C GLU A 124 3.11 -9.37 1.94
N GLY A 125 2.56 -9.76 0.77
CA GLY A 125 2.08 -8.80 -0.23
C GLY A 125 0.96 -7.95 0.34
N ARG A 126 1.00 -6.62 0.11
CA ARG A 126 0.05 -5.66 0.65
C ARG A 126 -0.80 -5.02 -0.42
N GLY A 127 -2.07 -4.82 -0.11
CA GLY A 127 -3.03 -4.04 -0.88
C GLY A 127 -3.52 -2.84 -0.07
N ARG A 128 -4.41 -2.04 -0.64
CA ARG A 128 -5.07 -0.91 0.04
C ARG A 128 -5.93 -1.40 1.20
N LEU A 129 -6.14 -0.53 2.18
CA LEU A 129 -7.03 -0.78 3.32
C LEU A 129 -6.63 -2.04 4.13
N GLY A 130 -5.33 -2.27 4.31
CA GLY A 130 -4.82 -3.40 5.09
C GLY A 130 -5.04 -4.78 4.49
N ARG A 131 -5.55 -4.87 3.26
CA ARG A 131 -5.79 -6.14 2.58
C ARG A 131 -4.49 -6.81 2.16
N ASN A 132 -4.44 -8.11 2.27
CA ASN A 132 -3.35 -8.88 1.71
C ASN A 132 -3.47 -8.92 0.17
N PHE A 133 -2.34 -8.77 -0.52
CA PHE A 133 -2.23 -9.02 -1.95
C PHE A 133 -1.59 -10.39 -2.16
N PHE A 134 -2.38 -11.36 -2.56
CA PHE A 134 -1.91 -12.72 -2.80
C PHE A 134 -0.85 -12.72 -3.91
N SER A 135 0.36 -13.16 -3.59
CA SER A 135 1.55 -12.97 -4.43
C SER A 135 2.34 -14.28 -4.65
N PRO A 136 1.76 -15.30 -5.33
CA PRO A 136 2.44 -16.56 -5.64
C PRO A 136 3.51 -16.37 -6.72
N LYS A 137 4.28 -17.41 -7.06
CA LYS A 137 5.36 -17.36 -8.08
C LYS A 137 4.90 -17.05 -9.51
N ASN A 138 3.62 -16.94 -9.73
CA ASN A 138 2.98 -16.81 -11.04
C ASN A 138 2.69 -15.35 -11.45
N GLY A 139 3.33 -14.37 -10.80
CA GLY A 139 3.10 -12.95 -11.03
C GLY A 139 4.40 -12.13 -11.12
N ILE A 140 4.23 -10.85 -11.40
CA ILE A 140 5.27 -9.83 -11.31
C ILE A 140 4.89 -8.91 -10.15
N TYR A 141 5.75 -8.79 -9.15
CA TYR A 141 5.57 -7.90 -8.01
C TYR A 141 6.72 -6.93 -8.00
N LEU A 142 6.48 -5.70 -8.45
CA LEU A 142 7.51 -4.69 -8.55
C LEU A 142 7.15 -3.44 -7.75
N SER A 143 8.14 -2.80 -7.20
CA SER A 143 8.02 -1.50 -6.57
C SER A 143 9.05 -0.54 -7.13
N ILE A 144 8.69 0.74 -7.25
CA ILE A 144 9.52 1.83 -7.76
C ILE A 144 9.69 2.85 -6.66
N LEU A 145 10.94 3.21 -6.34
CA LEU A 145 11.26 4.31 -5.42
C LEU A 145 11.39 5.62 -6.18
N LEU A 146 10.68 6.63 -5.69
CA LEU A 146 10.62 7.98 -6.22
C LEU A 146 10.95 9.01 -5.14
N ARG A 147 11.47 10.18 -5.58
CA ARG A 147 11.67 11.37 -4.72
C ARG A 147 11.11 12.60 -5.45
N PRO A 148 9.78 12.65 -5.64
CA PRO A 148 9.17 13.73 -6.39
C PRO A 148 9.16 15.02 -5.58
N ASP A 149 9.44 16.14 -6.24
CA ASP A 149 9.24 17.47 -5.68
C ASP A 149 7.77 17.88 -5.84
N MET A 150 6.89 17.30 -5.03
CA MET A 150 5.44 17.51 -5.11
C MET A 150 4.79 17.53 -3.73
N ASP A 151 3.59 18.14 -3.66
CA ASP A 151 2.75 18.11 -2.47
C ASP A 151 2.18 16.69 -2.26
N PHE A 152 2.05 16.27 -0.99
CA PHE A 152 1.50 14.93 -0.69
C PHE A 152 0.09 14.73 -1.26
N ARG A 153 -0.68 15.80 -1.44
CA ARG A 153 -2.03 15.77 -2.03
C ARG A 153 -2.02 15.29 -3.48
N GLU A 154 -0.90 15.45 -4.16
CA GLU A 154 -0.73 15.02 -5.54
C GLU A 154 -0.23 13.56 -5.65
N ALA A 155 0.04 12.89 -4.51
CA ALA A 155 0.57 11.52 -4.49
C ALA A 155 -0.31 10.52 -5.26
N MET A 156 -1.63 10.77 -5.34
CA MET A 156 -2.55 9.93 -6.13
C MET A 156 -2.18 9.91 -7.62
N LEU A 157 -1.58 10.99 -8.16
CA LEU A 157 -1.13 11.03 -9.55
C LEU A 157 -0.06 9.98 -9.83
N LEU A 158 0.77 9.61 -8.84
CA LEU A 158 1.76 8.54 -8.96
C LEU A 158 1.09 7.17 -9.17
N THR A 159 -0.04 6.94 -8.49
CA THR A 159 -0.86 5.74 -8.67
C THR A 159 -1.50 5.70 -10.06
N THR A 160 -2.01 6.83 -10.54
CA THR A 160 -2.66 6.90 -11.86
C THR A 160 -1.67 6.72 -13.00
N ILE A 161 -0.46 7.26 -12.87
CA ILE A 161 0.65 6.98 -13.81
C ILE A 161 0.93 5.48 -13.87
N ALA A 162 1.00 4.80 -12.72
CA ALA A 162 1.24 3.36 -12.67
C ALA A 162 0.15 2.56 -13.39
N ALA A 163 -1.13 2.93 -13.19
CA ALA A 163 -2.24 2.26 -13.86
C ALA A 163 -2.15 2.41 -15.40
N VAL A 164 -1.86 3.62 -15.91
CA VAL A 164 -1.64 3.86 -17.33
C VAL A 164 -0.43 3.08 -17.85
N ALA A 165 0.68 3.10 -17.10
CA ALA A 165 1.90 2.39 -17.48
C ALA A 165 1.68 0.88 -17.61
N VAL A 166 0.89 0.28 -16.70
CA VAL A 166 0.53 -1.15 -16.77
C VAL A 166 -0.35 -1.43 -17.99
N VAL A 167 -1.40 -0.65 -18.24
CA VAL A 167 -2.29 -0.84 -19.41
C VAL A 167 -1.50 -0.76 -20.71
N GLU A 168 -0.66 0.26 -20.88
CA GLU A 168 0.18 0.42 -22.08
C GLU A 168 1.19 -0.71 -22.21
N ALA A 169 1.82 -1.15 -21.10
CA ALA A 169 2.79 -2.24 -21.12
C ALA A 169 2.14 -3.59 -21.49
N VAL A 170 0.97 -3.90 -20.92
CA VAL A 170 0.24 -5.13 -21.28
C VAL A 170 -0.12 -5.11 -22.76
N ARG A 171 -0.67 -4.01 -23.28
CA ARG A 171 -0.97 -3.88 -24.71
C ARG A 171 0.28 -4.01 -25.59
N GLU A 172 1.39 -3.33 -25.23
CA GLU A 172 2.65 -3.36 -25.97
C GLU A 172 3.24 -4.77 -26.06
N VAL A 173 3.22 -5.52 -24.96
CA VAL A 173 3.93 -6.81 -24.86
C VAL A 173 3.07 -8.00 -25.26
N THR A 174 1.74 -7.92 -25.03
CA THR A 174 0.83 -9.06 -25.20
C THR A 174 -0.24 -8.85 -26.25
N GLY A 175 -0.44 -7.61 -26.72
CA GLY A 175 -1.54 -7.24 -27.60
C GLY A 175 -2.92 -7.21 -26.94
N ARG A 176 -3.04 -7.47 -25.63
CA ARG A 176 -4.32 -7.55 -24.93
C ARG A 176 -4.80 -6.16 -24.49
N ASP A 177 -6.08 -5.89 -24.66
CA ASP A 177 -6.71 -4.65 -24.23
C ASP A 177 -7.19 -4.77 -22.80
N THR A 178 -6.68 -3.90 -21.94
CA THR A 178 -7.03 -3.83 -20.51
C THR A 178 -7.65 -2.48 -20.19
N GLY A 179 -8.37 -2.40 -19.07
CA GLY A 179 -8.97 -1.17 -18.59
C GLY A 179 -8.66 -0.90 -17.14
N ILE A 180 -8.86 0.37 -16.73
CA ILE A 180 -8.59 0.81 -15.36
C ILE A 180 -9.92 0.88 -14.61
N LYS A 181 -10.03 0.14 -13.50
CA LYS A 181 -11.06 0.39 -12.51
C LYS A 181 -10.51 1.38 -11.49
N TRP A 182 -11.14 2.54 -11.45
CA TRP A 182 -10.76 3.61 -10.53
C TRP A 182 -10.54 3.08 -9.11
N VAL A 183 -9.45 3.38 -8.47
CA VAL A 183 -8.38 4.33 -8.80
C VAL A 183 -7.11 3.59 -9.26
N ASN A 184 -6.92 2.33 -8.86
CA ASN A 184 -5.63 1.63 -8.78
C ASN A 184 -5.64 0.19 -9.30
N ASP A 185 -6.72 -0.27 -9.91
CA ASP A 185 -6.83 -1.65 -10.36
C ASP A 185 -6.89 -1.74 -11.89
N VAL A 186 -6.19 -2.71 -12.48
CA VAL A 186 -6.28 -3.00 -13.91
C VAL A 186 -7.01 -4.31 -14.15
N TYR A 187 -7.92 -4.27 -15.09
CA TYR A 187 -8.84 -5.35 -15.42
C TYR A 187 -8.65 -5.84 -16.86
N LEU A 188 -8.74 -7.13 -17.04
CA LEU A 188 -8.85 -7.82 -18.33
C LEU A 188 -10.08 -8.69 -18.29
N GLU A 189 -10.98 -8.55 -19.29
CA GLU A 189 -12.20 -9.37 -19.43
C GLU A 189 -13.05 -9.44 -18.15
N GLY A 190 -13.17 -8.30 -17.46
CA GLY A 190 -13.98 -8.17 -16.24
C GLY A 190 -13.32 -8.68 -14.96
N ARG A 191 -12.10 -9.20 -14.99
CA ARG A 191 -11.36 -9.71 -13.84
C ARG A 191 -10.11 -8.86 -13.57
N LYS A 192 -9.76 -8.73 -12.30
CA LYS A 192 -8.60 -7.93 -11.84
C LYS A 192 -7.30 -8.66 -12.11
N ILE A 193 -6.47 -8.14 -13.02
CA ILE A 193 -5.13 -8.67 -13.31
C ILE A 193 -4.02 -7.92 -12.59
N CYS A 194 -4.26 -6.68 -12.11
CA CYS A 194 -3.25 -5.89 -11.43
C CYS A 194 -3.86 -5.04 -10.32
N GLY A 195 -3.14 -4.93 -9.22
CA GLY A 195 -3.37 -3.98 -8.14
C GLY A 195 -2.15 -3.08 -7.92
N ILE A 196 -2.39 -1.82 -7.61
CA ILE A 196 -1.35 -0.81 -7.40
C ILE A 196 -1.50 -0.23 -5.99
N LEU A 197 -0.39 -0.09 -5.28
CA LEU A 197 -0.33 0.50 -3.94
C LEU A 197 0.80 1.52 -3.87
N THR A 198 0.46 2.80 -3.76
CA THR A 198 1.42 3.86 -3.51
C THR A 198 1.47 4.17 -2.02
N GLU A 199 2.65 4.08 -1.42
CA GLU A 199 2.95 4.47 -0.04
C GLU A 199 3.98 5.59 -0.08
N ALA A 200 3.78 6.64 0.71
CA ALA A 200 4.63 7.82 0.70
C ALA A 200 4.96 8.27 2.12
N ALA A 201 6.12 8.89 2.29
CA ALA A 201 6.46 9.63 3.48
C ALA A 201 6.50 11.12 3.16
N THR A 202 6.00 11.92 4.08
CA THR A 202 5.98 13.39 3.96
C THR A 202 7.05 14.01 4.85
N ASP A 203 7.62 15.10 4.37
CA ASP A 203 8.38 16.01 5.19
C ASP A 203 7.38 16.90 5.95
N VAL A 204 7.36 16.77 7.27
CA VAL A 204 6.41 17.44 8.15
C VAL A 204 6.57 18.97 8.12
N GLU A 205 7.78 19.46 7.86
CA GLU A 205 8.07 20.90 7.88
C GLU A 205 7.46 21.64 6.68
N ASN A 206 7.43 21.00 5.52
CA ASN A 206 7.04 21.67 4.27
C ASN A 206 5.83 21.04 3.56
N GLY A 207 5.29 19.91 4.07
CA GLY A 207 4.13 19.21 3.50
C GLY A 207 4.42 18.54 2.15
N ARG A 208 5.70 18.39 1.76
CA ARG A 208 6.11 17.74 0.51
C ARG A 208 6.45 16.29 0.73
N LEU A 209 6.47 15.52 -0.34
CA LEU A 209 6.89 14.13 -0.28
C LEU A 209 8.41 14.03 -0.08
N SER A 210 8.85 13.34 0.98
CA SER A 210 10.26 12.94 1.15
C SER A 210 10.61 11.82 0.17
N TYR A 211 9.71 10.87 0.02
CA TYR A 211 9.78 9.80 -0.99
C TYR A 211 8.40 9.18 -1.19
N ALA A 212 8.25 8.47 -2.31
CA ALA A 212 7.12 7.59 -2.55
C ALA A 212 7.61 6.23 -3.07
N VAL A 213 6.90 5.16 -2.69
CA VAL A 213 7.11 3.81 -3.20
C VAL A 213 5.83 3.36 -3.88
N VAL A 214 5.92 3.09 -5.18
CA VAL A 214 4.78 2.66 -5.99
C VAL A 214 4.89 1.17 -6.24
N GLY A 215 4.07 0.39 -5.54
CA GLY A 215 3.96 -1.07 -5.71
C GLY A 215 2.96 -1.44 -6.80
N ILE A 216 3.35 -2.36 -7.65
CA ILE A 216 2.56 -2.87 -8.78
C ILE A 216 2.62 -4.39 -8.75
N GLY A 217 1.47 -5.04 -8.51
CA GLY A 217 1.34 -6.50 -8.57
C GLY A 217 0.54 -6.91 -9.80
N VAL A 218 1.14 -7.70 -10.70
CA VAL A 218 0.49 -8.19 -11.93
C VAL A 218 0.39 -9.71 -11.90
N ASN A 219 -0.80 -10.23 -12.03
CA ASN A 219 -1.08 -11.66 -12.13
C ASN A 219 -0.80 -12.12 -13.57
N ILE A 220 0.18 -12.99 -13.76
CA ILE A 220 0.58 -13.44 -15.11
C ILE A 220 -0.10 -14.73 -15.49
N THR A 221 0.06 -15.77 -14.68
CA THR A 221 -0.60 -17.07 -14.90
C THR A 221 -1.31 -17.54 -13.65
N LYS A 222 -2.36 -18.33 -13.81
CA LYS A 222 -3.11 -18.90 -12.70
C LYS A 222 -2.23 -19.86 -11.89
N PRO A 223 -2.16 -19.72 -10.56
CA PRO A 223 -1.52 -20.71 -9.71
C PRO A 223 -2.31 -22.02 -9.70
N SER A 224 -1.70 -23.11 -9.16
CA SER A 224 -2.41 -24.39 -8.98
C SER A 224 -3.66 -24.18 -8.12
N GLU A 225 -4.72 -24.95 -8.39
CA GLU A 225 -6.01 -24.81 -7.71
C GLU A 225 -5.91 -24.94 -6.19
N ASP A 226 -5.06 -25.86 -5.70
CA ASP A 226 -4.85 -26.05 -4.25
C ASP A 226 -4.20 -24.86 -3.54
N ALA A 227 -3.54 -23.98 -4.28
CA ALA A 227 -2.84 -22.83 -3.73
C ALA A 227 -3.62 -21.52 -3.90
N PHE A 228 -4.79 -21.52 -4.59
CA PHE A 228 -5.53 -20.33 -4.93
C PHE A 228 -6.71 -20.13 -3.96
N PRO A 229 -6.75 -19.01 -3.18
CA PRO A 229 -7.82 -18.74 -2.23
C PRO A 229 -9.20 -18.69 -2.89
N ASP A 230 -10.20 -19.33 -2.30
CA ASP A 230 -11.56 -19.41 -2.85
C ASP A 230 -12.20 -18.02 -3.03
N GLU A 231 -11.94 -17.10 -2.11
CA GLU A 231 -12.44 -15.73 -2.16
C GLU A 231 -11.91 -14.91 -3.34
N LEU A 232 -10.83 -15.33 -3.98
CA LEU A 232 -10.24 -14.65 -5.14
C LEU A 232 -10.68 -15.24 -6.48
N LYS A 233 -11.32 -16.41 -6.51
CA LYS A 233 -11.68 -17.13 -7.75
C LYS A 233 -12.56 -16.32 -8.71
N ASP A 234 -13.47 -15.51 -8.16
CA ASP A 234 -14.38 -14.68 -8.94
C ASP A 234 -13.84 -13.26 -9.21
N ILE A 235 -12.78 -12.86 -8.54
CA ILE A 235 -12.25 -11.49 -8.59
C ILE A 235 -10.96 -11.40 -9.40
N ALA A 236 -10.03 -12.33 -9.17
CA ALA A 236 -8.73 -12.29 -9.81
C ALA A 236 -8.79 -12.82 -11.25
N GLY A 237 -8.13 -12.09 -12.14
CA GLY A 237 -7.82 -12.50 -13.49
C GLY A 237 -6.31 -12.64 -13.68
N PHE A 238 -5.93 -13.16 -14.84
CA PHE A 238 -4.54 -13.39 -15.22
C PHE A 238 -4.31 -12.90 -16.64
N VAL A 239 -3.08 -12.44 -16.92
CA VAL A 239 -2.73 -12.02 -18.29
C VAL A 239 -2.78 -13.22 -19.23
N TYR A 240 -2.41 -14.41 -18.76
CA TYR A 240 -2.52 -15.70 -19.45
C TYR A 240 -3.25 -16.67 -18.53
N ASP A 241 -4.57 -16.84 -18.74
CA ASP A 241 -5.41 -17.68 -17.87
C ASP A 241 -5.24 -19.16 -18.21
N ASP A 242 -5.44 -19.52 -19.52
CA ASP A 242 -5.43 -20.89 -20.02
C ASP A 242 -4.31 -21.13 -21.06
N GLU A 243 -3.36 -20.22 -21.19
CA GLU A 243 -2.28 -20.27 -22.19
C GLU A 243 -0.91 -20.23 -21.49
N GLU A 244 0.07 -20.94 -22.05
CA GLU A 244 1.46 -20.75 -21.63
C GLU A 244 1.97 -19.37 -22.07
N PRO A 245 2.53 -18.57 -21.16
CA PRO A 245 3.06 -17.27 -21.50
C PRO A 245 4.26 -17.40 -22.47
N PRO A 246 4.39 -16.52 -23.46
CA PRO A 246 5.54 -16.51 -24.35
C PRO A 246 6.84 -16.31 -23.58
N LYS A 247 7.89 -16.97 -24.02
CA LYS A 247 9.23 -16.87 -23.42
C LYS A 247 9.68 -15.43 -23.28
N GLY A 248 10.26 -15.07 -22.12
CA GLY A 248 10.72 -13.72 -21.79
C GLY A 248 9.62 -12.69 -21.51
N VAL A 249 8.35 -13.11 -21.43
CA VAL A 249 7.24 -12.18 -21.17
C VAL A 249 7.38 -11.44 -19.84
N MET A 250 7.81 -12.13 -18.79
CA MET A 250 7.97 -11.52 -17.46
C MET A 250 8.98 -10.37 -17.49
N SER A 251 10.12 -10.58 -18.15
CA SER A 251 11.17 -9.57 -18.28
C SER A 251 10.75 -8.41 -19.17
N ARG A 252 10.12 -8.70 -20.33
CA ARG A 252 9.62 -7.67 -21.24
C ARG A 252 8.52 -6.82 -20.59
N LEU A 253 7.57 -7.46 -19.90
CA LEU A 253 6.47 -6.76 -19.27
C LEU A 253 6.95 -5.89 -18.09
N SER A 254 7.85 -6.42 -17.25
CA SER A 254 8.47 -5.65 -16.18
C SER A 254 9.20 -4.42 -16.71
N ALA A 255 10.01 -4.59 -17.74
CA ALA A 255 10.76 -3.50 -18.39
C ALA A 255 9.81 -2.47 -19.04
N ALA A 256 8.74 -2.92 -19.70
CA ALA A 256 7.76 -2.04 -20.33
C ALA A 256 6.97 -1.23 -19.30
N ILE A 257 6.57 -1.84 -18.17
CA ILE A 257 5.90 -1.13 -17.07
C ILE A 257 6.83 -0.03 -16.54
N VAL A 258 8.07 -0.35 -16.22
CA VAL A 258 9.04 0.63 -15.68
C VAL A 258 9.31 1.74 -16.70
N LYS A 259 9.55 1.39 -17.96
CA LYS A 259 9.76 2.36 -19.06
C LYS A 259 8.57 3.32 -19.20
N ASN A 260 7.35 2.79 -19.27
CA ASN A 260 6.14 3.58 -19.44
C ASN A 260 5.85 4.43 -18.21
N TYR A 261 6.15 3.93 -16.99
CA TYR A 261 6.04 4.70 -15.76
C TYR A 261 6.93 5.95 -15.81
N PHE A 262 8.23 5.81 -16.06
CA PHE A 262 9.16 6.93 -16.07
C PHE A 262 8.95 7.87 -17.29
N LYS A 263 8.45 7.39 -18.41
CA LYS A 263 8.01 8.22 -19.55
C LYS A 263 7.00 9.29 -19.14
N TYR A 264 6.07 8.96 -18.24
CA TYR A 264 5.07 9.89 -17.71
C TYR A 264 5.54 10.63 -16.46
N TYR A 265 6.24 9.95 -15.56
CA TYR A 265 6.74 10.55 -14.33
C TYR A 265 7.70 11.71 -14.59
N GLU A 266 8.64 11.60 -15.51
CA GLU A 266 9.56 12.68 -15.89
C GLU A 266 8.85 13.89 -16.51
N LYS A 267 7.61 13.72 -16.93
CA LYS A 267 6.75 14.77 -17.50
C LYS A 267 5.52 15.03 -16.65
N LEU A 268 5.60 14.73 -15.36
CA LEU A 268 4.49 14.85 -14.44
C LEU A 268 3.80 16.22 -14.49
N PRO A 269 4.51 17.37 -14.55
CA PRO A 269 3.87 18.69 -14.65
C PRO A 269 3.00 18.90 -15.90
N GLU A 270 3.23 18.13 -16.98
CA GLU A 270 2.45 18.23 -18.21
C GLU A 270 1.10 17.47 -18.14
N HIS A 271 0.90 16.61 -17.15
CA HIS A 271 -0.29 15.78 -16.90
C HIS A 271 -0.78 14.96 -18.13
N ARG A 272 0.09 14.68 -19.10
CA ARG A 272 -0.30 13.99 -20.36
C ARG A 272 -0.86 12.59 -20.14
N PHE A 273 -0.50 11.92 -19.05
CA PHE A 273 -1.05 10.61 -18.70
C PHE A 273 -2.54 10.68 -18.35
N MET A 274 -3.08 11.85 -17.96
CA MET A 274 -4.49 11.99 -17.58
C MET A 274 -5.45 11.72 -18.74
N GLU A 275 -5.08 12.07 -19.97
CA GLU A 275 -5.88 11.73 -21.15
C GLU A 275 -6.00 10.21 -21.30
N SER A 276 -4.87 9.49 -21.21
CA SER A 276 -4.84 8.03 -21.25
C SER A 276 -5.59 7.42 -20.05
N TYR A 277 -5.40 7.97 -18.85
CA TYR A 277 -6.08 7.51 -17.64
C TYR A 277 -7.60 7.60 -17.76
N LYS A 278 -8.13 8.73 -18.23
CA LYS A 278 -9.56 8.92 -18.51
C LYS A 278 -10.07 7.96 -19.57
N LYS A 279 -9.32 7.80 -20.67
CA LYS A 279 -9.67 6.91 -21.79
C LYS A 279 -9.80 5.44 -21.36
N TYR A 280 -8.91 4.97 -20.47
CA TYR A 280 -8.88 3.56 -20.06
C TYR A 280 -9.85 3.22 -18.93
N GLN A 281 -10.62 4.19 -18.40
CA GLN A 281 -11.58 3.96 -17.31
C GLN A 281 -12.74 3.07 -17.73
N ILE A 282 -12.96 1.99 -16.97
CA ILE A 282 -14.03 1.03 -17.26
C ILE A 282 -15.34 1.32 -16.52
N LEU A 283 -15.34 2.29 -15.59
CA LEU A 283 -16.51 2.63 -14.78
C LEU A 283 -17.40 3.70 -15.41
N ILE A 284 -16.91 4.47 -16.38
CA ILE A 284 -17.62 5.61 -16.94
C ILE A 284 -18.91 5.16 -17.61
N ASN A 285 -20.01 5.88 -17.33
CA ASN A 285 -21.37 5.60 -17.73
C ASN A 285 -21.96 4.31 -17.13
N LYS A 286 -21.33 3.74 -16.08
CA LYS A 286 -21.87 2.58 -15.38
C LYS A 286 -22.52 2.97 -14.06
N ASP A 287 -23.54 2.19 -13.70
CA ASP A 287 -24.10 2.23 -12.37
C ASP A 287 -23.19 1.46 -11.42
N ILE A 288 -22.89 2.08 -10.28
CA ILE A 288 -21.93 1.60 -9.29
C ILE A 288 -22.50 1.72 -7.88
N PHE A 289 -21.88 1.02 -6.95
CA PHE A 289 -22.00 1.32 -5.53
C PHE A 289 -20.74 2.05 -5.07
N VAL A 290 -20.91 3.20 -4.45
CA VAL A 290 -19.86 3.85 -3.67
C VAL A 290 -19.92 3.23 -2.28
N ILE A 291 -18.80 2.65 -1.84
CA ILE A 291 -18.68 1.95 -0.57
C ILE A 291 -18.03 2.92 0.41
N THR A 292 -18.74 3.25 1.47
CA THR A 292 -18.26 4.10 2.56
C THR A 292 -18.39 3.34 3.88
N PRO A 293 -17.77 3.78 4.99
CA PRO A 293 -17.98 3.18 6.29
C PRO A 293 -19.45 3.13 6.74
N GLU A 294 -20.26 4.08 6.27
CA GLU A 294 -21.70 4.15 6.57
C GLU A 294 -22.53 3.17 5.72
N GLY A 295 -21.95 2.57 4.68
CA GLY A 295 -22.63 1.61 3.82
C GLY A 295 -22.44 1.85 2.32
N LYS A 296 -23.25 1.17 1.52
CA LYS A 296 -23.23 1.24 0.05
C LYS A 296 -24.25 2.26 -0.43
N LYS A 297 -23.82 3.25 -1.22
CA LYS A 297 -24.69 4.23 -1.88
C LYS A 297 -24.71 3.96 -3.37
N LYS A 298 -25.89 3.94 -3.96
CA LYS A 298 -26.08 3.77 -5.41
C LYS A 298 -25.73 5.08 -6.13
N ALA A 299 -24.90 4.99 -7.17
CA ALA A 299 -24.47 6.14 -7.96
C ALA A 299 -24.17 5.73 -9.40
N ARG A 300 -24.06 6.71 -10.29
CA ARG A 300 -23.56 6.57 -11.65
C ARG A 300 -22.25 7.31 -11.81
N ALA A 301 -21.21 6.63 -12.28
CA ALA A 301 -19.96 7.28 -12.62
C ALA A 301 -20.07 7.95 -14.00
N TYR A 302 -19.79 9.25 -14.09
CA TYR A 302 -19.91 9.99 -15.35
C TYR A 302 -18.59 10.58 -15.88
N GLY A 303 -17.51 10.49 -15.11
CA GLY A 303 -16.20 10.99 -15.55
C GLY A 303 -15.12 10.82 -14.51
N VAL A 304 -13.92 11.26 -14.88
CA VAL A 304 -12.78 11.48 -14.00
C VAL A 304 -12.23 12.86 -14.32
N ASP A 305 -11.95 13.67 -13.31
CA ASP A 305 -11.37 15.00 -13.49
C ASP A 305 -9.83 15.00 -13.62
N ASP A 306 -9.23 16.20 -13.72
CA ASP A 306 -7.77 16.35 -13.88
C ASP A 306 -6.98 16.05 -12.59
N GLU A 307 -7.66 15.92 -11.46
CA GLU A 307 -7.10 15.51 -10.17
C GLU A 307 -7.29 14.00 -9.92
N ALA A 308 -7.68 13.25 -10.97
CA ALA A 308 -7.98 11.81 -10.94
C ALA A 308 -9.13 11.42 -10.00
N ARG A 309 -10.03 12.36 -9.62
CA ARG A 309 -11.20 12.06 -8.81
C ARG A 309 -12.30 11.46 -9.68
N LEU A 310 -12.99 10.43 -9.16
CA LEU A 310 -14.15 9.84 -9.84
C LEU A 310 -15.37 10.75 -9.64
N LEU A 311 -15.95 11.18 -10.73
CA LEU A 311 -17.15 12.00 -10.74
C LEU A 311 -18.38 11.11 -10.73
N VAL A 312 -19.19 11.20 -9.67
CA VAL A 312 -20.38 10.37 -9.47
C VAL A 312 -21.62 11.23 -9.27
N GLU A 313 -22.77 10.70 -9.70
CA GLU A 313 -24.11 11.23 -9.45
C GLU A 313 -24.90 10.17 -8.70
N TYR A 314 -25.34 10.49 -7.48
CA TYR A 314 -26.08 9.56 -6.63
C TYR A 314 -27.53 9.41 -7.09
N GLU A 315 -28.10 8.21 -6.93
CA GLU A 315 -29.50 7.93 -7.30
C GLU A 315 -30.49 8.77 -6.48
N GLU A 316 -30.15 9.08 -5.24
CA GLU A 316 -30.91 9.97 -4.34
C GLU A 316 -30.74 11.47 -4.65
N GLY A 317 -29.96 11.78 -5.68
CA GLY A 317 -29.59 13.15 -6.05
C GLY A 317 -28.25 13.59 -5.46
N GLY A 318 -27.65 14.60 -6.11
CA GLY A 318 -26.34 15.14 -5.74
C GLY A 318 -25.18 14.57 -6.53
N LYS A 319 -24.17 15.43 -6.77
CA LYS A 319 -22.92 15.08 -7.48
C LYS A 319 -21.76 15.20 -6.55
N GLU A 320 -20.83 14.27 -6.66
CA GLU A 320 -19.60 14.26 -5.85
C GLU A 320 -18.38 13.92 -6.72
N ALA A 321 -17.23 14.51 -6.39
CA ALA A 321 -15.92 14.13 -6.91
C ALA A 321 -15.18 13.34 -5.83
N LEU A 322 -15.14 12.02 -5.97
CA LEU A 322 -14.51 11.13 -5.01
C LEU A 322 -13.00 11.21 -5.13
N PHE A 323 -12.33 11.59 -4.04
CA PHE A 323 -10.87 11.63 -3.97
C PHE A 323 -10.29 10.26 -3.61
N THR A 324 -10.97 9.53 -2.73
CA THR A 324 -10.62 8.18 -2.28
C THR A 324 -11.89 7.35 -2.13
N GLY A 325 -11.77 6.06 -1.93
CA GLY A 325 -12.91 5.18 -1.70
C GLY A 325 -12.81 3.87 -2.44
N GLU A 326 -13.79 3.02 -2.22
CA GLU A 326 -14.01 1.77 -2.93
C GLU A 326 -15.30 1.84 -3.73
N VAL A 327 -15.24 1.41 -4.98
CA VAL A 327 -16.41 1.34 -5.85
C VAL A 327 -16.61 -0.06 -6.40
N SER A 328 -17.87 -0.48 -6.53
CA SER A 328 -18.26 -1.77 -7.08
C SER A 328 -19.28 -1.58 -8.19
N VAL A 329 -19.18 -2.30 -9.28
CA VAL A 329 -20.17 -2.29 -10.37
C VAL A 329 -21.45 -2.99 -9.90
N ARG A 330 -22.61 -2.44 -10.24
CA ARG A 330 -23.90 -3.12 -10.05
C ARG A 330 -23.99 -4.28 -11.04
N GLU A 331 -24.21 -5.49 -10.52
CA GLU A 331 -24.65 -6.60 -11.34
C GLU A 331 -26.17 -6.69 -11.30
N ALA A 332 -26.80 -6.91 -12.44
CA ALA A 332 -28.24 -7.09 -12.52
C ALA A 332 -28.61 -8.36 -11.72
N GLY A 333 -29.19 -8.19 -10.52
CA GLY A 333 -29.63 -9.28 -9.65
C GLY A 333 -28.86 -9.42 -8.31
N ASP A 334 -27.86 -8.60 -8.04
CA ASP A 334 -27.00 -8.75 -6.84
C ASP A 334 -27.46 -7.92 -5.64
N GLU A 335 -28.72 -8.04 -5.26
CA GLU A 335 -29.19 -7.51 -3.95
C GLU A 335 -28.79 -8.40 -2.75
N ARG A 336 -28.23 -9.60 -2.94
CA ARG A 336 -28.07 -10.59 -1.88
C ARG A 336 -26.71 -11.26 -1.70
N LYS A 337 -25.70 -11.01 -2.55
CA LYS A 337 -24.38 -11.65 -2.43
C LYS A 337 -23.30 -10.60 -2.32
N ASN A 338 -22.55 -10.63 -1.25
CA ASN A 338 -21.37 -9.85 -0.86
C ASN A 338 -21.64 -8.62 0.01
N MET A 339 -22.20 -8.84 1.19
CA MET A 339 -21.79 -8.04 2.35
C MET A 339 -20.46 -8.63 2.86
N PRO A 340 -19.36 -7.86 2.93
CA PRO A 340 -18.36 -8.15 3.93
C PRO A 340 -19.12 -8.12 5.26
N LYS A 341 -19.11 -9.22 6.00
CA LYS A 341 -19.66 -9.27 7.35
C LYS A 341 -18.75 -8.39 8.22
N PHE A 342 -19.02 -7.08 8.26
CA PHE A 342 -18.61 -6.30 9.40
C PHE A 342 -19.23 -6.96 10.61
N LYS A 343 -18.42 -7.60 11.44
CA LYS A 343 -18.85 -8.07 12.75
C LYS A 343 -19.38 -6.83 13.46
N LYS A 344 -20.71 -6.73 13.60
CA LYS A 344 -21.32 -5.74 14.49
C LYS A 344 -20.75 -6.02 15.87
N THR A 345 -19.86 -5.17 16.31
CA THR A 345 -19.23 -5.26 17.62
C THR A 345 -20.33 -5.13 18.66
N LYS A 346 -20.35 -6.07 19.60
CA LYS A 346 -21.30 -6.10 20.75
C LYS A 346 -21.21 -4.86 21.66
N SER A 347 -20.33 -3.93 21.36
CA SER A 347 -20.05 -2.72 22.15
C SER A 347 -21.25 -1.75 22.23
N MET A 348 -22.10 -1.68 21.16
CA MET A 348 -23.28 -0.79 21.19
C MET A 348 -24.41 -1.31 22.07
N ILE A 349 -24.42 -2.61 22.41
CA ILE A 349 -25.43 -3.20 23.31
C ILE A 349 -25.04 -2.96 24.78
N MET A 350 -23.76 -2.84 25.08
CA MET A 350 -23.28 -2.60 26.44
C MET A 350 -23.53 -1.15 26.90
N LEU A 351 -23.53 -0.18 26.00
CA LEU A 351 -23.83 1.22 26.32
C LEU A 351 -25.32 1.42 26.69
N PHE A 352 -26.24 0.69 26.03
CA PHE A 352 -27.69 0.72 26.39
C PHE A 352 -28.01 -0.08 27.65
N LEU A 353 -27.22 -1.10 28.00
CA LEU A 353 -27.39 -1.82 29.27
C LEU A 353 -26.91 -1.01 30.47
N CYS A 354 -25.88 -0.16 30.35
CA CYS A 354 -25.45 0.74 31.42
C CYS A 354 -26.49 1.84 31.72
N ILE A 355 -27.20 2.35 30.70
CA ILE A 355 -28.25 3.36 30.90
C ILE A 355 -29.54 2.71 31.48
N GLY A 356 -29.86 1.46 31.13
CA GLY A 356 -31.00 0.72 31.66
C GLY A 356 -30.85 0.29 33.13
N VAL A 357 -29.61 0.00 33.55
CA VAL A 357 -29.33 -0.36 34.96
C VAL A 357 -29.37 0.87 35.90
N LEU A 358 -29.04 2.07 35.39
CA LEU A 358 -29.14 3.29 36.19
C LEU A 358 -30.60 3.70 36.48
N ALA A 359 -31.58 3.27 35.67
CA ALA A 359 -33.00 3.58 35.87
C ALA A 359 -33.72 2.64 36.86
N LEU A 360 -33.10 1.52 37.24
CA LEU A 360 -33.68 0.54 38.18
C LEU A 360 -33.20 0.71 39.65
N PHE A 361 -32.25 1.63 39.91
CA PHE A 361 -31.71 1.85 41.25
C PHE A 361 -32.17 3.14 41.92
N THR A 362 -33.22 3.80 41.44
CA THR A 362 -33.80 5.00 42.11
C THR A 362 -34.78 4.69 43.23
N GLY A 363 -34.74 3.50 43.84
CA GLY A 363 -35.67 3.08 44.88
C GLY A 363 -35.08 2.70 46.24
N CYS A 364 -33.77 2.81 46.48
CA CYS A 364 -33.17 2.52 47.79
C CYS A 364 -32.34 3.70 48.30
N LYS A 365 -32.59 4.16 49.48
CA LYS A 365 -31.76 5.15 50.21
C LYS A 365 -30.41 4.50 50.51
N PRO A 366 -29.27 5.14 50.18
CA PRO A 366 -27.96 4.62 50.56
C PRO A 366 -27.52 5.21 51.90
N GLU A 367 -27.30 4.37 52.86
CA GLU A 367 -26.26 4.57 53.88
C GLU A 367 -25.01 3.91 53.33
N ASP A 368 -24.08 4.71 52.83
CA ASP A 368 -22.63 4.54 52.88
C ASP A 368 -21.94 5.44 51.81
N GLY A 369 -21.42 6.57 52.29
CA GLY A 369 -20.73 7.59 51.48
C GLY A 369 -19.40 7.15 50.82
N LYS A 370 -18.98 5.89 50.94
CA LYS A 370 -17.76 5.37 50.33
C LYS A 370 -17.96 4.88 48.89
N LEU A 371 -19.17 4.41 48.55
CA LEU A 371 -19.43 3.90 47.17
C LEU A 371 -19.65 5.06 46.20
N ALA A 372 -20.31 6.13 46.63
CA ALA A 372 -20.53 7.33 45.84
C ALA A 372 -19.23 8.06 45.51
N ASN A 373 -18.28 8.12 46.46
CA ASN A 373 -16.96 8.73 46.20
C ASN A 373 -16.08 7.90 45.25
N ASN A 374 -16.16 6.57 45.31
CA ASN A 374 -15.45 5.71 44.34
C ASN A 374 -16.04 5.79 42.93
N ILE A 375 -17.36 5.87 42.80
CA ILE A 375 -18.03 6.04 41.51
C ILE A 375 -17.74 7.42 40.94
N ASN A 376 -17.77 8.48 41.73
CA ASN A 376 -17.42 9.82 41.28
C ASN A 376 -15.94 9.95 40.90
N SER A 377 -15.01 9.29 41.61
CA SER A 377 -13.59 9.26 41.24
C SER A 377 -13.32 8.44 39.96
N LEU A 378 -14.10 7.39 39.72
CA LEU A 378 -14.05 6.63 38.45
C LEU A 378 -14.68 7.41 37.29
N VAL A 379 -15.80 8.12 37.53
CA VAL A 379 -16.45 8.98 36.53
C VAL A 379 -15.60 10.22 36.22
N GLU A 380 -14.89 10.80 37.19
CA GLU A 380 -13.92 11.87 36.95
C GLU A 380 -12.70 11.35 36.17
N LYS A 381 -12.17 10.18 36.51
CA LYS A 381 -11.08 9.56 35.72
C LYS A 381 -11.48 9.23 34.29
N VAL A 382 -12.74 8.88 34.04
CA VAL A 382 -13.24 8.61 32.66
C VAL A 382 -13.56 9.92 31.93
N LYS A 383 -13.91 11.00 32.61
CA LYS A 383 -14.14 12.32 31.99
C LYS A 383 -12.87 13.03 31.54
N ASP A 384 -11.71 12.67 32.05
CA ASP A 384 -10.44 13.37 31.81
C ASP A 384 -9.46 12.62 30.83
N LYS A 385 -9.87 11.48 30.31
CA LYS A 385 -9.15 10.81 29.21
C LYS A 385 -9.39 11.58 27.92
N GLY A 386 -8.56 12.48 27.53
CA GLY A 386 -8.54 13.22 26.28
C GLY A 386 -9.30 12.60 25.09
N TYR A 387 -8.75 12.70 23.89
CA TYR A 387 -9.25 11.97 22.72
C TYR A 387 -8.67 10.55 22.72
N VAL A 388 -9.49 9.54 22.35
CA VAL A 388 -9.08 8.14 22.24
C VAL A 388 -9.06 7.74 20.78
N PHE A 389 -7.99 7.10 20.33
CA PHE A 389 -7.94 6.43 19.03
C PHE A 389 -8.14 4.94 19.23
N ILE A 390 -8.94 4.30 18.36
CA ILE A 390 -9.26 2.87 18.45
C ILE A 390 -8.86 2.19 17.14
N ALA A 391 -7.99 1.18 17.24
CA ALA A 391 -7.63 0.31 16.14
C ALA A 391 -7.75 -1.15 16.58
N ASP A 392 -8.43 -2.00 15.79
CA ASP A 392 -8.64 -3.43 16.07
C ASP A 392 -9.08 -3.72 17.51
N ASP A 393 -10.12 -3.01 17.98
CA ASP A 393 -10.66 -3.06 19.36
C ASP A 393 -9.65 -2.68 20.46
N THR A 394 -8.54 -2.05 20.10
CA THR A 394 -7.49 -1.62 21.04
C THR A 394 -7.47 -0.10 21.15
N GLU A 395 -7.52 0.41 22.38
CA GLU A 395 -7.50 1.84 22.68
C GLU A 395 -6.07 2.38 22.79
N PHE A 396 -5.87 3.60 22.25
CA PHE A 396 -4.63 4.37 22.33
C PHE A 396 -4.94 5.78 22.84
N VAL A 397 -4.22 6.22 23.87
CA VAL A 397 -4.36 7.54 24.49
C VAL A 397 -3.00 8.22 24.51
N ILE A 398 -2.91 9.44 23.99
CA ILE A 398 -1.67 10.23 24.01
C ILE A 398 -1.23 10.46 25.46
N GLY A 399 0.07 10.29 25.72
CA GLY A 399 0.67 10.46 27.03
C GLY A 399 0.70 9.19 27.89
N GLU A 400 -0.04 8.13 27.54
CA GLU A 400 0.01 6.83 28.23
C GLU A 400 1.09 5.93 27.63
N ASP A 401 1.49 4.87 28.35
CA ASP A 401 2.39 3.83 27.82
C ASP A 401 1.60 2.90 26.88
N PRO A 402 1.91 2.86 25.57
CA PRO A 402 1.15 2.09 24.61
C PRO A 402 1.66 0.64 24.46
N THR A 403 2.61 0.17 25.29
CA THR A 403 3.30 -1.12 25.10
C THR A 403 2.32 -2.29 25.04
N ASP A 404 1.36 -2.36 25.97
CA ASP A 404 0.37 -3.43 25.99
C ASP A 404 -0.61 -3.35 24.80
N SER A 405 -0.99 -2.14 24.41
CA SER A 405 -1.85 -1.89 23.24
C SER A 405 -1.16 -2.25 21.94
N ILE A 406 0.11 -1.88 21.79
CA ILE A 406 0.97 -2.26 20.64
C ILE A 406 1.12 -3.79 20.52
N ASN A 407 1.27 -4.50 21.64
CA ASN A 407 1.42 -5.95 21.64
C ASN A 407 0.13 -6.72 21.29
N LYS A 408 -1.03 -6.09 21.41
CA LYS A 408 -2.34 -6.68 21.05
C LYS A 408 -2.67 -6.54 19.57
N LEU A 409 -2.03 -5.61 18.85
CA LEU A 409 -2.24 -5.45 17.42
C LEU A 409 -1.46 -6.52 16.64
N ASP A 410 -2.17 -7.32 15.84
CA ASP A 410 -1.62 -8.49 15.13
C ASP A 410 -0.65 -8.18 13.99
N ALA A 411 -0.59 -6.95 13.50
CA ALA A 411 0.18 -6.64 12.30
C ALA A 411 0.95 -5.32 12.40
N LYS A 412 2.13 -5.36 13.01
CA LYS A 412 3.12 -4.28 12.83
C LYS A 412 3.65 -4.35 11.40
N SER A 413 3.49 -3.28 10.63
CA SER A 413 4.09 -3.24 9.30
C SER A 413 5.56 -2.87 9.34
N ASP A 414 5.97 -2.00 10.27
CA ASP A 414 7.36 -1.56 10.42
C ASP A 414 7.60 -0.90 11.78
N THR A 415 8.85 -0.95 12.26
CA THR A 415 9.28 -0.23 13.46
C THR A 415 10.58 0.50 13.14
N PHE A 416 10.57 1.82 13.27
CA PHE A 416 11.77 2.67 13.13
C PHE A 416 12.18 3.21 14.49
N GLU A 417 13.48 3.14 14.82
CA GLU A 417 14.06 3.66 16.05
C GLU A 417 15.14 4.69 15.72
N ALA A 418 15.07 5.86 16.34
CA ALA A 418 16.10 6.90 16.20
C ALA A 418 16.29 7.68 17.51
N PRO A 419 17.46 8.30 17.73
CA PRO A 419 17.60 9.31 18.78
C PRO A 419 16.56 10.42 18.57
N SER A 420 15.88 10.84 19.64
CA SER A 420 14.90 11.91 19.55
C SER A 420 15.55 13.23 19.13
N CYS A 421 14.95 13.89 18.13
CA CYS A 421 15.39 15.22 17.69
C CYS A 421 14.88 16.33 18.60
N ALA A 422 13.80 16.08 19.34
CA ALA A 422 13.09 17.10 20.13
C ALA A 422 13.36 16.99 21.65
N MET A 423 13.72 15.81 22.14
CA MET A 423 13.91 15.54 23.56
C MET A 423 15.11 14.64 23.82
N GLN A 424 15.58 14.57 25.06
CA GLN A 424 16.62 13.62 25.44
C GLN A 424 16.02 12.20 25.45
N GLY A 425 16.57 11.25 24.67
CA GLY A 425 16.10 9.87 24.61
C GLY A 425 15.98 9.33 23.19
N GLU A 426 15.11 8.35 23.00
CA GLU A 426 14.86 7.67 21.73
C GLU A 426 13.38 7.72 21.35
N ASP A 427 13.13 7.98 20.06
CA ASP A 427 11.79 7.88 19.47
C ASP A 427 11.65 6.59 18.70
N LYS A 428 10.49 5.92 18.84
CA LYS A 428 10.12 4.77 18.02
C LYS A 428 8.85 5.10 17.26
N VAL A 429 8.86 4.83 15.98
CA VAL A 429 7.69 4.98 15.11
C VAL A 429 7.21 3.59 14.71
N TYR A 430 6.01 3.23 15.10
CA TYR A 430 5.32 2.02 14.70
C TYR A 430 4.38 2.35 13.55
N THR A 431 4.58 1.73 12.40
CA THR A 431 3.71 1.92 11.23
C THR A 431 2.75 0.75 11.12
N TYR A 432 1.47 1.06 11.00
CA TYR A 432 0.38 0.11 10.77
C TYR A 432 -0.33 0.45 9.45
N SER A 433 -1.24 -0.41 9.04
CA SER A 433 -2.14 -0.07 7.92
C SER A 433 -3.07 1.06 8.36
N GLY A 434 -2.98 2.21 7.68
CA GLY A 434 -3.83 3.37 7.92
C GLY A 434 -3.39 4.33 9.00
N PHE A 435 -2.39 4.01 9.84
CA PHE A 435 -1.89 4.95 10.85
C PHE A 435 -0.46 4.66 11.30
N THR A 436 0.16 5.66 11.93
CA THR A 436 1.45 5.54 12.61
C THR A 436 1.34 5.98 14.07
N LEU A 437 2.09 5.31 14.94
CA LEU A 437 2.25 5.68 16.35
C LEU A 437 3.69 6.16 16.57
N THR A 438 3.87 7.34 17.15
CA THR A 438 5.19 7.79 17.61
C THR A 438 5.24 7.69 19.13
N VAL A 439 6.20 6.96 19.65
CA VAL A 439 6.45 6.82 21.09
C VAL A 439 7.83 7.33 21.44
N HIS A 440 7.96 7.90 22.63
CA HIS A 440 9.21 8.41 23.16
C HIS A 440 9.60 7.67 24.45
N ALA A 441 10.88 7.46 24.67
CA ALA A 441 11.44 6.99 25.93
C ALA A 441 12.73 7.75 26.25
N GLU A 442 12.88 8.23 27.48
CA GLU A 442 14.11 8.92 27.95
C GLU A 442 15.35 8.01 27.95
N SER A 443 15.15 6.68 27.92
CA SER A 443 16.22 5.69 27.84
C SER A 443 15.76 4.43 27.08
N LYS A 444 16.72 3.65 26.52
CA LYS A 444 16.45 2.40 25.76
C LYS A 444 15.62 1.35 26.50
N LYS A 445 15.47 1.43 27.81
CA LYS A 445 14.71 0.51 28.67
C LYS A 445 13.67 1.23 29.53
N GLY A 446 13.44 2.52 29.30
CA GLY A 446 12.50 3.32 30.07
C GLY A 446 11.06 3.05 29.68
N PRO A 447 10.09 3.53 30.47
CA PRO A 447 8.70 3.49 30.03
C PRO A 447 8.53 4.31 28.76
N TYR A 448 7.74 3.77 27.83
CA TYR A 448 7.38 4.47 26.60
C TYR A 448 6.18 5.37 26.85
N LYS A 449 6.18 6.52 26.18
CA LYS A 449 5.06 7.46 26.19
C LYS A 449 4.58 7.65 24.76
N LEU A 450 3.27 7.49 24.51
CA LEU A 450 2.69 7.75 23.19
C LEU A 450 2.63 9.26 22.95
N MET A 451 3.35 9.73 21.93
CA MET A 451 3.51 11.15 21.62
C MET A 451 2.53 11.62 20.56
N SER A 452 2.37 10.83 19.49
CA SER A 452 1.43 11.16 18.42
C SER A 452 0.87 9.93 17.73
N ILE A 453 -0.31 10.10 17.12
CA ILE A 453 -0.96 9.14 16.23
C ILE A 453 -1.34 9.90 14.97
N LEU A 454 -0.77 9.52 13.83
CA LEU A 454 -1.08 10.10 12.53
C LEU A 454 -1.87 9.09 11.70
N LEU A 455 -3.07 9.45 11.27
CA LEU A 455 -3.85 8.66 10.31
C LEU A 455 -3.32 8.94 8.91
N THR A 456 -3.00 7.89 8.16
CA THR A 456 -2.30 7.97 6.87
C THR A 456 -3.20 7.69 5.67
N ASP A 457 -4.37 7.08 5.89
CA ASP A 457 -5.37 6.85 4.84
C ASP A 457 -6.79 6.77 5.42
N ASP A 458 -7.77 6.44 4.59
CA ASP A 458 -9.19 6.35 4.93
C ASP A 458 -9.62 4.99 5.51
N SER A 459 -8.69 4.09 5.78
CA SER A 459 -8.98 2.77 6.37
C SER A 459 -9.25 2.83 7.87
N VAL A 460 -8.86 3.92 8.51
CA VAL A 460 -9.04 4.17 9.94
C VAL A 460 -9.76 5.50 10.17
N GLN A 461 -10.40 5.62 11.30
CA GLN A 461 -11.18 6.80 11.66
C GLN A 461 -10.98 7.18 13.13
N THR A 462 -11.36 8.40 13.48
CA THR A 462 -11.45 8.81 14.89
C THR A 462 -12.54 8.00 15.61
N ALA A 463 -12.52 7.96 16.93
CA ALA A 463 -13.57 7.29 17.71
C ALA A 463 -14.97 7.84 17.40
N GLU A 464 -15.05 9.09 16.95
CA GLU A 464 -16.29 9.77 16.59
C GLU A 464 -16.65 9.63 15.09
N GLY A 465 -15.88 8.84 14.32
CA GLY A 465 -16.22 8.46 12.95
C GLY A 465 -15.70 9.40 11.85
N ILE A 466 -14.74 10.28 12.13
CA ILE A 466 -14.10 11.13 11.12
C ILE A 466 -12.85 10.43 10.54
N TYR A 467 -12.76 10.33 9.22
CA TYR A 467 -11.66 9.75 8.47
C TYR A 467 -11.17 10.69 7.35
N ILE A 468 -10.02 10.39 6.77
CA ILE A 468 -9.45 11.15 5.65
C ILE A 468 -10.42 11.09 4.45
N GLY A 469 -10.82 12.26 3.94
CA GLY A 469 -11.84 12.40 2.88
C GLY A 469 -13.18 12.96 3.35
N LYS A 470 -13.48 12.94 4.66
CA LYS A 470 -14.68 13.60 5.23
C LYS A 470 -14.68 15.10 4.95
N SER A 471 -15.85 15.70 4.86
CA SER A 471 -15.95 17.14 4.65
C SER A 471 -15.63 17.93 5.92
N ARG A 472 -15.24 19.18 5.74
CA ARG A 472 -15.09 20.12 6.87
C ARG A 472 -16.36 20.21 7.70
N LYS A 473 -17.52 20.17 7.03
CA LYS A 473 -18.83 20.22 7.68
C LYS A 473 -19.03 19.02 8.62
N ASP A 474 -18.67 17.82 8.20
CA ASP A 474 -18.74 16.61 9.05
C ASP A 474 -17.89 16.79 10.32
N VAL A 475 -16.68 17.35 10.18
CA VAL A 475 -15.79 17.65 11.32
C VAL A 475 -16.42 18.69 12.25
N GLU A 476 -17.03 19.75 11.69
CA GLU A 476 -17.68 20.79 12.46
C GLU A 476 -18.95 20.29 13.19
N GLU A 477 -19.69 19.36 12.60
CA GLU A 477 -20.86 18.73 13.23
C GLU A 477 -20.46 17.89 14.44
N VAL A 478 -19.29 17.22 14.38
CA VAL A 478 -18.81 16.32 15.47
C VAL A 478 -18.04 17.09 16.53
N TYR A 479 -17.10 17.95 16.13
CA TYR A 479 -16.16 18.60 17.07
C TYR A 479 -16.47 20.08 17.33
N GLY A 480 -17.45 20.64 16.63
CA GLY A 480 -17.88 22.03 16.77
C GLY A 480 -17.26 22.97 15.75
N THR A 481 -18.04 23.99 15.37
CA THR A 481 -17.69 24.98 14.35
C THR A 481 -16.59 25.92 14.81
N LYS A 482 -15.61 26.20 13.94
CA LYS A 482 -14.58 27.21 14.20
C LYS A 482 -14.98 28.58 13.63
N LYS A 483 -14.65 29.65 14.36
CA LYS A 483 -14.98 31.05 13.95
C LYS A 483 -14.34 31.50 12.63
N LYS A 484 -13.24 30.89 12.22
CA LYS A 484 -12.53 31.17 10.95
C LYS A 484 -12.31 29.89 10.20
N LYS A 485 -12.50 29.92 8.87
CA LYS A 485 -12.21 28.82 7.97
C LYS A 485 -10.70 28.80 7.70
N LEU A 486 -9.98 27.93 8.46
CA LEU A 486 -8.53 27.75 8.35
C LEU A 486 -8.23 26.45 7.59
N SER A 487 -7.01 26.30 7.09
CA SER A 487 -6.52 25.06 6.49
C SER A 487 -6.39 23.93 7.52
N GLU A 488 -6.22 24.27 8.80
CA GLU A 488 -6.14 23.33 9.92
C GLU A 488 -7.18 23.70 11.00
N TYR A 489 -7.87 22.68 11.53
CA TYR A 489 -8.67 22.80 12.73
C TYR A 489 -8.06 21.96 13.84
N VAL A 490 -7.76 22.59 14.97
CA VAL A 490 -7.25 21.92 16.17
C VAL A 490 -8.32 21.98 17.26
N TYR A 491 -8.71 20.80 17.75
CA TYR A 491 -9.62 20.65 18.87
C TYR A 491 -8.82 20.18 20.09
N LYS A 492 -9.10 20.79 21.26
CA LYS A 492 -8.35 20.54 22.49
C LYS A 492 -9.23 19.87 23.52
N LYS A 493 -8.72 18.82 24.17
CA LYS A 493 -9.40 18.12 25.26
C LYS A 493 -8.35 17.61 26.25
N GLY A 494 -8.39 18.13 27.49
CA GLY A 494 -7.33 17.84 28.47
C GLY A 494 -5.96 18.29 27.98
N VAL A 495 -5.00 17.38 28.02
CA VAL A 495 -3.61 17.59 27.54
C VAL A 495 -3.43 17.27 26.06
N MET A 496 -4.49 16.92 25.35
CA MET A 496 -4.43 16.44 23.97
C MET A 496 -4.95 17.47 22.97
N GLU A 497 -4.37 17.44 21.78
CA GLU A 497 -4.86 18.11 20.59
C GLU A 497 -5.23 17.06 19.54
N LEU A 498 -6.36 17.25 18.86
CA LEU A 498 -6.77 16.51 17.67
C LEU A 498 -6.84 17.50 16.51
N SER A 499 -5.95 17.32 15.55
CA SER A 499 -5.78 18.20 14.39
C SER A 499 -6.39 17.56 13.15
N PHE A 500 -7.10 18.38 12.37
CA PHE A 500 -7.62 18.06 11.04
C PHE A 500 -7.07 19.06 10.02
N ILE A 501 -6.30 18.60 9.05
CA ILE A 501 -5.85 19.43 7.93
C ILE A 501 -6.82 19.27 6.77
N PHE A 502 -7.21 20.38 6.15
CA PHE A 502 -8.17 20.42 5.07
C PHE A 502 -7.56 20.91 3.76
N ALA A 503 -7.90 20.20 2.68
CA ALA A 503 -7.69 20.67 1.32
C ALA A 503 -9.03 20.65 0.57
N LYS A 504 -9.41 21.79 -0.06
CA LYS A 504 -10.71 21.93 -0.77
C LYS A 504 -11.91 21.47 0.07
N ASP A 505 -11.90 21.82 1.37
CA ASP A 505 -12.91 21.47 2.36
C ASP A 505 -13.07 19.96 2.67
N LYS A 506 -12.10 19.13 2.28
CA LYS A 506 -12.01 17.73 2.67
C LYS A 506 -10.83 17.51 3.62
N VAL A 507 -10.99 16.63 4.59
CA VAL A 507 -9.92 16.20 5.50
C VAL A 507 -8.86 15.44 4.71
N VAL A 508 -7.61 15.84 4.84
CA VAL A 508 -6.46 15.19 4.17
C VAL A 508 -5.44 14.65 5.17
N SER A 509 -5.53 15.06 6.43
CA SER A 509 -4.70 14.52 7.52
C SER A 509 -5.44 14.64 8.84
N ILE A 510 -5.26 13.66 9.71
CA ILE A 510 -5.80 13.62 11.08
C ILE A 510 -4.65 13.23 12.00
N GLU A 511 -4.39 14.02 13.03
CA GLU A 511 -3.33 13.75 13.99
C GLU A 511 -3.81 13.98 15.43
N TYR A 512 -3.53 13.00 16.27
CA TYR A 512 -3.60 13.11 17.72
C TYR A 512 -2.22 13.42 18.25
N ARG A 513 -2.07 14.42 19.09
CA ARG A 513 -0.78 14.80 19.67
C ARG A 513 -0.94 15.37 21.07
N GLU A 514 0.16 15.42 21.82
CA GLU A 514 0.20 16.16 23.08
C GLU A 514 0.09 17.65 22.79
N LYS A 515 -0.61 18.38 23.65
CA LYS A 515 -0.71 19.84 23.53
C LYS A 515 0.68 20.43 23.71
N GLY A 516 1.16 21.15 22.70
CA GLY A 516 2.37 21.95 22.82
C GLY A 516 2.24 23.01 23.93
N GLU A 517 3.34 23.26 24.66
CA GLU A 517 3.43 24.28 25.69
C GLU A 517 3.12 25.70 25.17
#